data_0dc2e11a20b64d084d5d8c038344d7c9
#
_entry.id   0dc2e11a20b64d084d5d8c038344d7c9
#
_cell.length_a   1.000
_cell.length_b   1.000
_cell.length_c   1.000
_cell.angle_alpha   90.00
_cell.angle_beta   90.00
_cell.angle_gamma   90.00
#
_symmetry.space_group_name_H-M   'P 1'
#
loop_
_entity.id
_entity.type
_entity.pdbx_description
1 polymer ?
#
loop_
_entity_poly.entity_id
_entity_poly.type
_entity_poly.pdbx_seq_one_letter_code
_entity_poly.pdbx_strand_id
1 'polypeptide(L)'
;MGKILGIDLGTTNSAMAVLEGGSPTIIVNAEGDRTTPSVVGFRADGDRVVGKAAKNQAVTNPKNTVFSIKRFMGRKYSECTSEIKTVPYEVKEGQGGRAVVDIEGKDYTAEQVSAMTLAKMKADAEKYLGETVTDAVITVPAYFNDAQRQATKDAGKIAGLDVKRIVNEPTAAALAYGLDKQGTDQRILVFDLGGGTFDVSILDLADGVFEVLSTSGDNHLGGDDWDQRVIDWMADKFQQENGVDLRQDPMALQRLKEAAENAKKELSAAQQTTINLPFITMNQSGPLHLNYTLTRAEFEKITRDLLERCKQPVTNALRDAKLKLSDLTEVILVGGSTRMPAVQELVKTMTGKQPNMSVNPDEVVADGAAVQGGVLTGDVEGILLLDVTPLSLGVETMGGIMTKMIDRNTTIPTSKTEVYSTAADNQTSVEINVLQGERELARDNKSLGKFQLTGIPAARRGVPQIEVTFDIDANGIVKVSAKDKGTGKEQQITISGSTALSDDEVDRMVKDAEAHAEEDKKQKEEVEVRNQTDSLCYSTEQTLNELGDKVSADVKSKAEAAIADAKKALEGSDVEAIKAAGESLQSVAYELAQVVYADAQQQTDGAAGAQPADDDVVDADYEVVDDEDK
;
A
#
# COMPACT_ATOMS: atom_id res chain seq x y z
N MET A 1 13.83 -2.11 30.97
CA MET A 1 13.22 -1.29 29.90
C MET A 1 11.77 -1.04 30.28
N GLY A 2 11.19 0.13 29.96
CA GLY A 2 9.76 0.38 30.18
C GLY A 2 8.91 -0.55 29.31
N LYS A 3 7.66 -0.79 29.73
CA LYS A 3 6.70 -1.59 28.94
C LYS A 3 6.39 -0.92 27.62
N ILE A 4 6.34 -1.67 26.53
CA ILE A 4 5.89 -1.19 25.22
C ILE A 4 4.38 -1.39 25.13
N LEU A 5 3.65 -0.32 24.79
CA LEU A 5 2.20 -0.35 24.61
C LEU A 5 1.86 -0.86 23.19
N GLY A 6 1.15 -1.98 23.11
CA GLY A 6 0.55 -2.45 21.85
C GLY A 6 -0.77 -1.73 21.60
N ILE A 7 -0.92 -1.10 20.45
CA ILE A 7 -2.11 -0.31 20.10
C ILE A 7 -2.67 -0.77 18.76
N ASP A 8 -3.92 -1.21 18.77
CA ASP A 8 -4.76 -1.26 17.58
C ASP A 8 -5.44 0.11 17.40
N LEU A 9 -4.97 0.88 16.41
CA LEU A 9 -5.57 2.17 16.06
C LEU A 9 -6.65 1.96 15.00
N GLY A 10 -7.83 1.49 15.41
CA GLY A 10 -8.91 1.16 14.48
C GLY A 10 -9.68 2.39 13.95
N THR A 11 -10.37 2.21 12.81
CA THR A 11 -11.20 3.27 12.19
C THR A 11 -12.34 3.71 13.09
N THR A 12 -13.01 2.75 13.75
CA THR A 12 -14.21 2.99 14.57
C THR A 12 -13.89 2.90 16.06
N ASN A 13 -13.15 1.87 16.47
CA ASN A 13 -12.70 1.65 17.84
C ASN A 13 -11.24 1.29 17.85
N SER A 14 -10.53 1.70 18.90
CA SER A 14 -9.14 1.36 19.16
C SER A 14 -9.04 0.51 20.43
N ALA A 15 -8.05 -0.38 20.50
CA ALA A 15 -7.75 -1.21 21.64
C ALA A 15 -6.28 -1.09 22.02
N MET A 16 -5.95 -1.37 23.28
CA MET A 16 -4.56 -1.35 23.77
C MET A 16 -4.28 -2.51 24.71
N ALA A 17 -3.07 -3.02 24.60
CA ALA A 17 -2.60 -4.13 25.43
C ALA A 17 -1.14 -3.93 25.84
N VAL A 18 -0.73 -4.62 26.88
CA VAL A 18 0.68 -4.76 27.28
C VAL A 18 1.00 -6.22 27.50
N LEU A 19 2.28 -6.56 27.43
CA LEU A 19 2.73 -7.88 27.84
C LEU A 19 2.90 -7.93 29.36
N GLU A 20 2.20 -8.85 30.02
CA GLU A 20 2.30 -9.11 31.47
C GLU A 20 2.50 -10.60 31.73
N GLY A 21 3.60 -10.95 32.40
CA GLY A 21 3.91 -12.36 32.72
C GLY A 21 4.06 -13.27 31.50
N GLY A 22 4.48 -12.71 30.35
CA GLY A 22 4.65 -13.45 29.09
C GLY A 22 3.37 -13.57 28.24
N SER A 23 2.25 -13.00 28.69
CA SER A 23 0.96 -13.04 27.98
C SER A 23 0.45 -11.62 27.72
N PRO A 24 -0.20 -11.36 26.57
CA PRO A 24 -0.82 -10.06 26.31
C PRO A 24 -2.03 -9.86 27.23
N THR A 25 -2.16 -8.65 27.73
CA THR A 25 -3.25 -8.23 28.62
C THR A 25 -3.87 -6.94 28.08
N ILE A 26 -5.16 -6.99 27.75
CA ILE A 26 -5.92 -5.80 27.32
C ILE A 26 -6.06 -4.83 28.48
N ILE A 27 -5.69 -3.58 28.24
CA ILE A 27 -5.87 -2.49 29.19
C ILE A 27 -7.27 -1.92 29.04
N VAL A 28 -8.00 -1.91 30.16
CA VAL A 28 -9.32 -1.29 30.25
C VAL A 28 -9.15 0.24 30.36
N ASN A 29 -9.89 0.99 29.57
CA ASN A 29 -9.83 2.45 29.59
C ASN A 29 -10.45 3.07 30.86
N ALA A 30 -10.35 4.38 31.03
CA ALA A 30 -10.86 5.09 32.21
C ALA A 30 -12.39 4.97 32.38
N GLU A 31 -13.12 4.69 31.32
CA GLU A 31 -14.58 4.48 31.29
C GLU A 31 -14.99 3.02 31.63
N GLY A 32 -14.03 2.12 31.81
CA GLY A 32 -14.25 0.72 32.11
C GLY A 32 -14.49 -0.16 30.88
N ASP A 33 -14.29 0.36 29.68
CA ASP A 33 -14.45 -0.36 28.43
C ASP A 33 -13.09 -0.93 27.95
N ARG A 34 -13.12 -2.08 27.26
CA ARG A 34 -11.90 -2.74 26.70
C ARG A 34 -11.48 -2.15 25.35
N THR A 35 -12.35 -1.38 24.73
CA THR A 35 -12.07 -0.61 23.51
C THR A 35 -12.45 0.86 23.71
N THR A 36 -11.77 1.74 23.00
CA THR A 36 -12.01 3.19 23.03
C THR A 36 -12.52 3.62 21.65
N PRO A 37 -13.72 4.23 21.53
CA PRO A 37 -14.16 4.79 20.26
C PRO A 37 -13.13 5.78 19.70
N SER A 38 -12.76 5.61 18.42
CA SER A 38 -11.83 6.49 17.68
C SER A 38 -12.55 7.78 17.26
N VAL A 39 -13.05 8.52 18.25
CA VAL A 39 -13.89 9.71 18.09
C VAL A 39 -13.32 10.85 18.94
N VAL A 40 -13.22 12.03 18.32
CA VAL A 40 -12.74 13.26 18.98
C VAL A 40 -13.81 14.35 18.86
N GLY A 41 -14.24 14.89 19.98
CA GLY A 41 -15.22 15.97 20.05
C GLY A 41 -14.57 17.28 20.50
N PHE A 42 -14.92 18.36 19.82
CA PHE A 42 -14.49 19.73 20.17
C PHE A 42 -15.69 20.48 20.75
N ARG A 43 -15.51 21.08 21.89
CA ARG A 43 -16.55 21.84 22.61
C ARG A 43 -16.38 23.33 22.41
N ALA A 44 -17.45 24.06 22.56
CA ALA A 44 -17.46 25.53 22.41
C ALA A 44 -16.58 26.28 23.44
N ASP A 45 -16.27 25.66 24.59
CA ASP A 45 -15.36 26.18 25.61
C ASP A 45 -13.87 25.96 25.27
N GLY A 46 -13.58 25.31 24.13
CA GLY A 46 -12.24 24.95 23.67
C GLY A 46 -11.73 23.60 24.20
N ASP A 47 -12.50 22.95 25.07
CA ASP A 47 -12.16 21.63 25.59
C ASP A 47 -12.31 20.56 24.52
N ARG A 48 -11.49 19.52 24.64
CA ARG A 48 -11.53 18.33 23.78
C ARG A 48 -11.92 17.12 24.59
N VAL A 49 -12.78 16.31 24.02
CA VAL A 49 -13.18 15.02 24.57
C VAL A 49 -12.88 13.92 23.56
N VAL A 50 -12.49 12.76 24.05
CA VAL A 50 -12.10 11.61 23.19
C VAL A 50 -12.83 10.36 23.68
N GLY A 51 -13.09 9.44 22.76
CA GLY A 51 -13.71 8.16 23.08
C GLY A 51 -15.23 8.27 23.28
N LYS A 52 -15.74 7.60 24.29
CA LYS A 52 -17.18 7.48 24.58
C LYS A 52 -17.87 8.83 24.79
N ALA A 53 -17.19 9.75 25.48
CA ALA A 53 -17.72 11.11 25.71
C ALA A 53 -17.89 11.87 24.38
N ALA A 54 -16.92 11.75 23.46
CA ALA A 54 -17.01 12.34 22.12
C ALA A 54 -18.11 11.67 21.29
N LYS A 55 -18.21 10.34 21.31
CA LYS A 55 -19.26 9.60 20.61
C LYS A 55 -20.65 10.04 21.07
N ASN A 56 -20.85 10.23 22.37
CA ASN A 56 -22.14 10.68 22.94
C ASN A 56 -22.52 12.09 22.51
N GLN A 57 -21.53 13.01 22.30
CA GLN A 57 -21.85 14.37 21.84
C GLN A 57 -22.12 14.47 20.34
N ALA A 58 -21.77 13.44 19.55
CA ALA A 58 -21.91 13.48 18.09
C ALA A 58 -23.33 13.79 17.63
N VAL A 59 -24.36 13.37 18.36
CA VAL A 59 -25.78 13.67 18.08
C VAL A 59 -26.09 15.16 18.19
N THR A 60 -25.55 15.83 19.19
CA THR A 60 -25.85 17.25 19.49
C THR A 60 -24.85 18.21 18.85
N ASN A 61 -23.65 17.73 18.52
CA ASN A 61 -22.57 18.53 17.92
C ASN A 61 -21.84 17.78 16.80
N PRO A 62 -22.58 17.34 15.73
CA PRO A 62 -22.01 16.50 14.69
C PRO A 62 -20.89 17.20 13.88
N LYS A 63 -20.99 18.52 13.67
CA LYS A 63 -20.00 19.28 12.89
C LYS A 63 -18.64 19.40 13.58
N ASN A 64 -18.61 19.36 14.92
CA ASN A 64 -17.40 19.47 15.72
C ASN A 64 -17.03 18.12 16.38
N THR A 65 -17.55 17.00 15.85
CA THR A 65 -17.22 15.65 16.33
C THR A 65 -16.67 14.83 15.18
N VAL A 66 -15.38 14.50 15.27
CA VAL A 66 -14.61 13.83 14.21
C VAL A 66 -14.55 12.35 14.53
N PHE A 67 -14.93 11.51 13.56
CA PHE A 67 -14.86 10.05 13.60
C PHE A 67 -14.41 9.52 12.23
N SER A 68 -14.06 8.24 12.14
CA SER A 68 -13.53 7.59 10.92
C SER A 68 -12.35 8.34 10.30
N ILE A 69 -11.58 9.06 11.11
CA ILE A 69 -10.46 9.90 10.66
C ILE A 69 -9.34 9.09 10.00
N LYS A 70 -9.22 7.81 10.32
CA LYS A 70 -8.26 6.88 9.73
C LYS A 70 -8.41 6.79 8.19
N ARG A 71 -9.62 7.02 7.66
CA ARG A 71 -9.91 7.07 6.22
C ARG A 71 -9.26 8.26 5.50
N PHE A 72 -8.80 9.27 6.23
CA PHE A 72 -8.09 10.45 5.70
C PHE A 72 -6.59 10.43 5.99
N MET A 73 -6.11 9.42 6.74
CA MET A 73 -4.72 9.32 7.16
C MET A 73 -3.77 9.25 5.97
N GLY A 74 -2.83 10.20 5.88
CA GLY A 74 -1.81 10.24 4.83
C GLY A 74 -2.32 10.51 3.41
N ARG A 75 -3.60 10.95 3.23
CA ARG A 75 -4.25 11.12 1.93
C ARG A 75 -4.42 12.58 1.54
N LYS A 76 -4.48 12.81 0.22
CA LYS A 76 -4.83 14.13 -0.35
C LYS A 76 -6.35 14.34 -0.35
N TYR A 77 -6.77 15.59 -0.30
CA TYR A 77 -8.18 15.98 -0.39
C TYR A 77 -8.86 15.42 -1.65
N SER A 78 -8.17 15.47 -2.79
CA SER A 78 -8.65 14.95 -4.07
C SER A 78 -8.89 13.42 -4.07
N GLU A 79 -8.23 12.69 -3.18
CA GLU A 79 -8.32 11.24 -3.03
C GLU A 79 -9.45 10.80 -2.08
N CYS A 80 -10.08 11.75 -1.36
CA CYS A 80 -11.07 11.48 -0.32
C CYS A 80 -12.49 11.92 -0.70
N THR A 81 -12.81 12.04 -1.98
CA THR A 81 -14.08 12.62 -2.47
C THR A 81 -15.31 11.80 -2.08
N SER A 82 -15.18 10.49 -1.90
CA SER A 82 -16.22 9.60 -1.40
C SER A 82 -16.45 9.77 0.09
N GLU A 83 -15.38 9.74 0.87
CA GLU A 83 -15.40 9.80 2.33
C GLU A 83 -15.91 11.15 2.85
N ILE A 84 -15.53 12.23 2.18
CA ILE A 84 -15.99 13.60 2.51
C ILE A 84 -17.53 13.68 2.51
N LYS A 85 -18.20 12.94 1.64
CA LYS A 85 -19.67 12.94 1.53
C LYS A 85 -20.36 12.16 2.66
N THR A 86 -19.64 11.30 3.38
CA THR A 86 -20.20 10.42 4.41
C THR A 86 -20.04 10.95 5.83
N VAL A 87 -19.31 12.07 6.01
CA VAL A 87 -19.06 12.68 7.32
C VAL A 87 -19.80 13.99 7.47
N PRO A 88 -20.29 14.34 8.68
CA PRO A 88 -21.04 15.59 8.94
C PRO A 88 -20.14 16.80 9.20
N TYR A 89 -18.86 16.59 9.50
CA TYR A 89 -17.87 17.65 9.73
C TYR A 89 -17.23 18.11 8.41
N GLU A 90 -16.73 19.32 8.40
CA GLU A 90 -16.13 19.90 7.20
C GLU A 90 -14.72 19.36 6.95
N VAL A 91 -14.48 18.85 5.75
CA VAL A 91 -13.17 18.45 5.28
C VAL A 91 -12.79 19.32 4.09
N LYS A 92 -11.60 19.92 4.10
CA LYS A 92 -11.11 20.82 3.06
C LYS A 92 -9.69 20.50 2.65
N GLU A 93 -9.25 21.11 1.56
CA GLU A 93 -7.87 21.01 1.10
C GLU A 93 -6.97 21.90 1.94
N GLY A 94 -6.00 21.30 2.62
CA GLY A 94 -4.99 21.98 3.41
C GLY A 94 -3.66 22.15 2.67
N GLN A 95 -2.65 22.56 3.40
CA GLN A 95 -1.31 22.78 2.86
C GLN A 95 -0.76 21.50 2.20
N GLY A 96 -0.23 21.62 0.98
CA GLY A 96 0.31 20.49 0.21
C GLY A 96 -0.74 19.55 -0.37
N GLY A 97 -2.02 19.99 -0.43
CA GLY A 97 -3.12 19.20 -0.97
C GLY A 97 -3.69 18.17 -0.01
N ARG A 98 -3.28 18.15 1.26
CA ARG A 98 -3.74 17.19 2.28
C ARG A 98 -5.21 17.40 2.63
N ALA A 99 -5.92 16.31 2.94
CA ALA A 99 -7.23 16.41 3.57
C ALA A 99 -7.08 16.89 5.02
N VAL A 100 -7.74 17.97 5.38
CA VAL A 100 -7.79 18.50 6.75
C VAL A 100 -9.22 18.71 7.19
N VAL A 101 -9.48 18.52 8.50
CA VAL A 101 -10.78 18.78 9.11
C VAL A 101 -10.80 20.21 9.60
N ASP A 102 -11.82 20.97 9.19
CA ASP A 102 -12.06 22.32 9.71
C ASP A 102 -12.97 22.26 10.95
N ILE A 103 -12.48 22.75 12.04
CA ILE A 103 -13.26 22.92 13.27
C ILE A 103 -13.23 24.41 13.65
N GLU A 104 -14.33 25.11 13.41
CA GLU A 104 -14.51 26.53 13.74
C GLU A 104 -13.38 27.42 13.17
N GLY A 105 -12.94 27.13 11.93
CA GLY A 105 -11.89 27.87 11.23
C GLY A 105 -10.47 27.45 11.57
N LYS A 106 -10.30 26.39 12.35
CA LYS A 106 -9.00 25.81 12.66
C LYS A 106 -8.83 24.44 11.99
N ASP A 107 -7.75 24.31 11.24
CA ASP A 107 -7.43 23.09 10.51
C ASP A 107 -6.74 22.05 11.40
N TYR A 108 -7.22 20.80 11.30
CA TYR A 108 -6.61 19.64 11.93
C TYR A 108 -6.32 18.58 10.89
N THR A 109 -5.09 18.09 10.84
CA THR A 109 -4.73 16.95 10.00
C THR A 109 -5.24 15.64 10.61
N ALA A 110 -5.33 14.58 9.80
CA ALA A 110 -5.74 13.26 10.27
C ALA A 110 -4.78 12.73 11.36
N GLU A 111 -3.47 13.02 11.21
CA GLU A 111 -2.44 12.68 12.18
C GLU A 111 -2.69 13.37 13.53
N GLN A 112 -3.06 14.66 13.54
CA GLN A 112 -3.35 15.40 14.75
C GLN A 112 -4.59 14.88 15.48
N VAL A 113 -5.65 14.55 14.74
CA VAL A 113 -6.87 13.98 15.33
C VAL A 113 -6.62 12.58 15.88
N SER A 114 -5.91 11.73 15.13
CA SER A 114 -5.52 10.39 15.58
C SER A 114 -4.60 10.46 16.81
N ALA A 115 -3.70 11.44 16.86
CA ALA A 115 -2.84 11.66 18.02
C ALA A 115 -3.63 11.99 19.30
N MET A 116 -4.79 12.64 19.19
CA MET A 116 -5.66 12.89 20.36
C MET A 116 -6.23 11.57 20.91
N THR A 117 -6.60 10.63 20.04
CA THR A 117 -7.03 9.28 20.45
C THR A 117 -5.87 8.52 21.10
N LEU A 118 -4.69 8.53 20.48
CA LEU A 118 -3.48 7.89 21.02
C LEU A 118 -3.06 8.49 22.36
N ALA A 119 -3.16 9.82 22.52
CA ALA A 119 -2.83 10.48 23.78
C ALA A 119 -3.77 10.08 24.92
N LYS A 120 -5.08 9.90 24.64
CA LYS A 120 -6.03 9.35 25.62
C LYS A 120 -5.64 7.93 26.01
N MET A 121 -5.39 7.07 25.01
CA MET A 121 -5.00 5.68 25.27
C MET A 121 -3.72 5.59 26.09
N LYS A 122 -2.72 6.42 25.78
CA LYS A 122 -1.49 6.57 26.57
C LYS A 122 -1.80 6.93 28.02
N ALA A 123 -2.61 7.96 28.25
CA ALA A 123 -2.98 8.40 29.60
C ALA A 123 -3.73 7.30 30.38
N ASP A 124 -4.63 6.58 29.72
CA ASP A 124 -5.35 5.45 30.33
C ASP A 124 -4.39 4.28 30.66
N ALA A 125 -3.42 4.00 29.78
CA ALA A 125 -2.39 2.99 30.01
C ALA A 125 -1.46 3.38 31.17
N GLU A 126 -1.01 4.63 31.24
CA GLU A 126 -0.19 5.15 32.34
C GLU A 126 -0.92 5.06 33.68
N LYS A 127 -2.23 5.35 33.68
CA LYS A 127 -3.05 5.19 34.89
C LYS A 127 -3.20 3.73 35.31
N TYR A 128 -3.36 2.81 34.38
CA TYR A 128 -3.44 1.38 34.65
C TYR A 128 -2.13 0.83 35.18
N LEU A 129 -1.01 1.17 34.53
CA LEU A 129 0.31 0.65 34.84
C LEU A 129 0.95 1.35 36.07
N GLY A 130 0.54 2.55 36.42
CA GLY A 130 1.16 3.37 37.47
C GLY A 130 2.54 3.91 37.09
N GLU A 131 2.91 3.88 35.80
CA GLU A 131 4.19 4.36 35.27
C GLU A 131 4.01 5.07 33.92
N THR A 132 5.01 5.87 33.52
CA THR A 132 4.99 6.59 32.24
C THR A 132 5.20 5.62 31.08
N VAL A 133 4.41 5.75 30.04
CA VAL A 133 4.51 5.00 28.80
C VAL A 133 5.15 5.88 27.73
N THR A 134 6.33 5.50 27.24
CA THR A 134 7.08 6.22 26.20
C THR A 134 7.07 5.53 24.86
N ASP A 135 6.96 4.20 24.85
CA ASP A 135 7.17 3.36 23.67
C ASP A 135 5.89 2.65 23.26
N ALA A 136 5.66 2.54 21.95
CA ALA A 136 4.50 1.84 21.42
C ALA A 136 4.82 1.03 20.16
N VAL A 137 4.04 -0.04 19.95
CA VAL A 137 3.81 -0.69 18.66
C VAL A 137 2.40 -0.32 18.23
N ILE A 138 2.24 0.23 17.03
CA ILE A 138 0.93 0.63 16.50
C ILE A 138 0.63 -0.18 15.25
N THR A 139 -0.62 -0.63 15.11
CA THR A 139 -1.04 -1.41 13.95
C THR A 139 -1.66 -0.55 12.86
N VAL A 140 -1.55 -1.05 11.64
CA VAL A 140 -2.14 -0.47 10.43
C VAL A 140 -2.75 -1.58 9.58
N PRO A 141 -3.75 -1.28 8.73
CA PRO A 141 -4.19 -2.22 7.70
C PRO A 141 -3.01 -2.70 6.84
N ALA A 142 -3.05 -3.96 6.43
CA ALA A 142 -1.96 -4.54 5.63
C ALA A 142 -1.76 -3.80 4.31
N TYR A 143 -2.82 -3.26 3.76
CA TYR A 143 -2.85 -2.51 2.51
C TYR A 143 -2.53 -1.01 2.64
N PHE A 144 -2.19 -0.53 3.85
CA PHE A 144 -1.71 0.85 4.00
C PHE A 144 -0.40 1.04 3.23
N ASN A 145 -0.36 2.10 2.43
CA ASN A 145 0.85 2.53 1.73
C ASN A 145 1.82 3.26 2.67
N ASP A 146 3.01 3.55 2.16
CA ASP A 146 4.09 4.18 2.94
C ASP A 146 3.69 5.49 3.60
N ALA A 147 2.89 6.31 2.90
CA ALA A 147 2.43 7.58 3.41
C ALA A 147 1.46 7.44 4.58
N GLN A 148 0.55 6.48 4.51
CA GLN A 148 -0.39 6.16 5.57
C GLN A 148 0.32 5.56 6.79
N ARG A 149 1.35 4.72 6.56
CA ARG A 149 2.23 4.17 7.59
C ARG A 149 3.03 5.27 8.29
N GLN A 150 3.65 6.17 7.51
CA GLN A 150 4.39 7.30 8.06
C GLN A 150 3.47 8.25 8.82
N ALA A 151 2.28 8.57 8.29
CA ALA A 151 1.29 9.40 8.97
C ALA A 151 0.84 8.79 10.31
N THR A 152 0.69 7.46 10.37
CA THR A 152 0.38 6.75 11.62
C THR A 152 1.52 6.86 12.62
N LYS A 153 2.77 6.71 12.16
CA LYS A 153 3.97 6.90 13.00
C LYS A 153 4.08 8.33 13.53
N ASP A 154 3.78 9.31 12.68
CA ASP A 154 3.76 10.73 13.05
C ASP A 154 2.66 11.04 14.08
N ALA A 155 1.47 10.43 13.94
CA ALA A 155 0.40 10.54 14.93
C ALA A 155 0.85 10.02 16.32
N GLY A 156 1.55 8.89 16.36
CA GLY A 156 2.16 8.37 17.59
C GLY A 156 3.14 9.35 18.21
N LYS A 157 4.03 9.92 17.40
CA LYS A 157 5.00 10.91 17.84
C LYS A 157 4.32 12.20 18.39
N ILE A 158 3.27 12.69 17.72
CA ILE A 158 2.47 13.84 18.17
C ILE A 158 1.81 13.54 19.52
N ALA A 159 1.39 12.27 19.75
CA ALA A 159 0.84 11.82 21.03
C ALA A 159 1.90 11.63 22.14
N GLY A 160 3.19 11.86 21.85
CA GLY A 160 4.30 11.67 22.78
C GLY A 160 4.68 10.21 22.98
N LEU A 161 4.52 9.38 21.95
CA LEU A 161 4.94 7.99 21.88
C LEU A 161 6.10 7.83 20.89
N ASP A 162 7.14 7.10 21.28
CA ASP A 162 8.15 6.60 20.36
C ASP A 162 7.65 5.30 19.73
N VAL A 163 7.25 5.37 18.46
CA VAL A 163 6.70 4.25 17.72
C VAL A 163 7.84 3.34 17.27
N LYS A 164 8.08 2.28 18.04
CA LYS A 164 9.16 1.32 17.80
C LYS A 164 8.92 0.51 16.54
N ARG A 165 7.65 0.17 16.27
CA ARG A 165 7.27 -0.59 15.08
C ARG A 165 5.85 -0.27 14.65
N ILE A 166 5.64 -0.24 13.34
CA ILE A 166 4.33 -0.35 12.68
C ILE A 166 4.16 -1.80 12.26
N VAL A 167 3.03 -2.43 12.59
CA VAL A 167 2.72 -3.84 12.28
C VAL A 167 1.38 -3.91 11.57
N ASN A 168 1.25 -4.78 10.58
CA ASN A 168 -0.02 -5.00 9.90
C ASN A 168 -1.03 -5.68 10.83
N GLU A 169 -2.28 -5.23 10.81
CA GLU A 169 -3.37 -5.74 11.66
C GLU A 169 -3.53 -7.27 11.57
N PRO A 170 -3.65 -7.88 10.36
CA PRO A 170 -3.76 -9.34 10.26
C PRO A 170 -2.50 -10.07 10.74
N THR A 171 -1.35 -9.46 10.61
CA THR A 171 -0.09 -10.02 11.10
C THR A 171 -0.02 -10.00 12.63
N ALA A 172 -0.45 -8.89 13.25
CA ALA A 172 -0.58 -8.81 14.71
C ALA A 172 -1.57 -9.86 15.24
N ALA A 173 -2.73 -10.01 14.57
CA ALA A 173 -3.71 -11.04 14.96
C ALA A 173 -3.13 -12.46 14.88
N ALA A 174 -2.34 -12.75 13.85
CA ALA A 174 -1.66 -14.04 13.71
C ALA A 174 -0.62 -14.27 14.82
N LEU A 175 0.12 -13.22 15.22
CA LEU A 175 1.06 -13.30 16.36
C LEU A 175 0.36 -13.67 17.66
N ALA A 176 -0.75 -12.99 17.98
CA ALA A 176 -1.53 -13.30 19.17
C ALA A 176 -2.08 -14.73 19.15
N TYR A 177 -2.62 -15.15 18.00
CA TYR A 177 -3.16 -16.49 17.80
C TYR A 177 -2.08 -17.58 17.92
N GLY A 178 -0.90 -17.35 17.34
CA GLY A 178 0.18 -18.33 17.24
C GLY A 178 1.09 -18.42 18.46
N LEU A 179 0.97 -17.47 19.41
CA LEU A 179 1.86 -17.41 20.59
C LEU A 179 1.92 -18.73 21.35
N ASP A 180 0.77 -19.38 21.54
CA ASP A 180 0.65 -20.66 22.27
C ASP A 180 0.81 -21.89 21.36
N LYS A 181 1.12 -21.73 20.08
CA LYS A 181 1.13 -22.80 19.06
C LYS A 181 2.51 -23.04 18.46
N GLN A 182 3.55 -22.63 19.15
CA GLN A 182 4.93 -22.86 18.74
C GLN A 182 5.20 -24.37 18.56
N GLY A 183 5.90 -24.72 17.46
CA GLY A 183 6.22 -26.10 17.12
C GLY A 183 5.17 -26.85 16.31
N THR A 184 4.17 -26.15 15.76
CA THR A 184 3.21 -26.69 14.79
C THR A 184 3.24 -25.88 13.51
N ASP A 185 3.55 -26.52 12.38
CA ASP A 185 3.48 -25.87 11.07
C ASP A 185 2.04 -25.58 10.71
N GLN A 186 1.72 -24.31 10.45
CA GLN A 186 0.36 -23.87 10.11
C GLN A 186 0.37 -22.88 8.97
N ARG A 187 -0.57 -23.04 8.05
CA ARG A 187 -0.93 -22.03 7.05
C ARG A 187 -2.25 -21.41 7.40
N ILE A 188 -2.20 -20.16 7.75
CA ILE A 188 -3.34 -19.42 8.29
C ILE A 188 -3.82 -18.40 7.26
N LEU A 189 -5.13 -18.37 7.04
CA LEU A 189 -5.79 -17.25 6.40
C LEU A 189 -6.38 -16.38 7.50
N VAL A 190 -5.94 -15.13 7.60
CA VAL A 190 -6.55 -14.09 8.43
C VAL A 190 -7.52 -13.30 7.57
N PHE A 191 -8.79 -13.30 7.99
CA PHE A 191 -9.88 -12.55 7.36
C PHE A 191 -10.26 -11.43 8.31
N ASP A 192 -9.77 -10.22 8.04
CA ASP A 192 -9.96 -9.05 8.89
C ASP A 192 -10.96 -8.09 8.26
N LEU A 193 -12.19 -8.07 8.79
CA LEU A 193 -13.24 -7.14 8.38
C LEU A 193 -13.54 -6.18 9.52
N GLY A 194 -12.87 -5.04 9.48
CA GLY A 194 -13.00 -3.97 10.47
C GLY A 194 -14.22 -3.06 10.25
N GLY A 195 -14.15 -1.85 10.81
CA GLY A 195 -15.16 -0.81 10.61
C GLY A 195 -15.05 -0.11 9.25
N GLY A 196 -13.84 0.06 8.73
CA GLY A 196 -13.59 0.82 7.52
C GLY A 196 -12.80 0.10 6.44
N THR A 197 -12.12 -1.00 6.78
CA THR A 197 -11.21 -1.74 5.89
C THR A 197 -11.48 -3.24 5.95
N PHE A 198 -11.12 -3.92 4.87
CA PHE A 198 -11.13 -5.37 4.75
C PHE A 198 -9.77 -5.85 4.27
N ASP A 199 -9.09 -6.67 5.06
CA ASP A 199 -7.80 -7.25 4.74
C ASP A 199 -7.85 -8.79 4.78
N VAL A 200 -7.15 -9.41 3.85
CA VAL A 200 -6.92 -10.86 3.82
C VAL A 200 -5.43 -11.10 3.74
N SER A 201 -4.87 -11.81 4.70
CA SER A 201 -3.47 -12.22 4.68
C SER A 201 -3.34 -13.72 4.83
N ILE A 202 -2.40 -14.30 4.10
CA ILE A 202 -2.01 -15.70 4.22
C ILE A 202 -0.62 -15.74 4.82
N LEU A 203 -0.49 -16.47 5.93
CA LEU A 203 0.76 -16.60 6.67
C LEU A 203 1.14 -18.06 6.78
N ASP A 204 2.45 -18.32 6.76
CA ASP A 204 3.07 -19.57 7.15
C ASP A 204 3.69 -19.40 8.55
N LEU A 205 3.34 -20.30 9.46
CA LEU A 205 3.83 -20.34 10.83
C LEU A 205 4.61 -21.61 10.99
N ALA A 206 5.94 -21.51 11.14
CA ALA A 206 6.81 -22.65 11.34
C ALA A 206 7.97 -22.26 12.27
N ASP A 207 8.27 -23.08 13.25
CA ASP A 207 9.43 -22.92 14.16
C ASP A 207 9.58 -21.51 14.78
N GLY A 208 8.46 -20.86 15.11
CA GLY A 208 8.45 -19.49 15.66
C GLY A 208 8.61 -18.38 14.59
N VAL A 209 8.72 -18.73 13.32
CA VAL A 209 8.71 -17.77 12.22
C VAL A 209 7.28 -17.55 11.74
N PHE A 210 6.86 -16.30 11.69
CA PHE A 210 5.59 -15.84 11.15
C PHE A 210 5.89 -15.12 9.83
N GLU A 211 5.72 -15.82 8.72
CA GLU A 211 5.99 -15.30 7.39
C GLU A 211 4.68 -15.00 6.67
N VAL A 212 4.50 -13.74 6.26
CA VAL A 212 3.39 -13.35 5.38
C VAL A 212 3.73 -13.77 3.96
N LEU A 213 2.93 -14.66 3.38
CA LEU A 213 3.11 -15.13 2.00
C LEU A 213 2.46 -14.19 1.00
N SER A 214 1.30 -13.65 1.36
CA SER A 214 0.59 -12.68 0.51
C SER A 214 -0.42 -11.89 1.35
N THR A 215 -0.76 -10.71 0.84
CA THR A 215 -1.85 -9.88 1.36
C THR A 215 -2.69 -9.32 0.22
N SER A 216 -3.99 -9.13 0.46
CA SER A 216 -4.93 -8.49 -0.44
C SER A 216 -6.05 -7.85 0.39
N GLY A 217 -6.70 -6.80 -0.10
CA GLY A 217 -7.73 -6.13 0.70
C GLY A 217 -8.62 -5.19 -0.10
N ASP A 218 -9.50 -4.51 0.63
CA ASP A 218 -10.37 -3.43 0.16
C ASP A 218 -10.53 -2.42 1.31
N ASN A 219 -9.85 -1.28 1.20
CA ASN A 219 -9.83 -0.27 2.27
C ASN A 219 -11.08 0.64 2.28
N HIS A 220 -12.03 0.38 1.39
CA HIS A 220 -13.34 1.00 1.34
C HIS A 220 -14.47 -0.03 1.57
N LEU A 221 -14.16 -1.09 2.29
CA LEU A 221 -15.11 -2.11 2.67
C LEU A 221 -15.00 -2.40 4.16
N GLY A 222 -16.00 -2.02 4.93
CA GLY A 222 -16.03 -2.26 6.38
C GLY A 222 -17.42 -2.05 6.95
N GLY A 223 -17.57 -2.25 8.25
CA GLY A 223 -18.84 -2.14 8.97
C GLY A 223 -19.60 -0.84 8.74
N ASP A 224 -18.88 0.27 8.49
CA ASP A 224 -19.48 1.57 8.18
C ASP A 224 -20.28 1.54 6.86
N ASP A 225 -19.87 0.70 5.89
CA ASP A 225 -20.57 0.57 4.61
C ASP A 225 -21.88 -0.22 4.79
N TRP A 226 -21.89 -1.23 5.67
CA TRP A 226 -23.12 -1.91 6.10
C TRP A 226 -24.07 -0.93 6.81
N ASP A 227 -23.54 -0.08 7.70
CA ASP A 227 -24.33 0.95 8.37
C ASP A 227 -24.93 1.92 7.36
N GLN A 228 -24.15 2.33 6.33
CA GLN A 228 -24.65 3.22 5.29
C GLN A 228 -25.82 2.62 4.51
N ARG A 229 -25.81 1.31 4.22
CA ARG A 229 -26.96 0.64 3.60
C ARG A 229 -28.22 0.70 4.46
N VAL A 230 -28.07 0.57 5.77
CA VAL A 230 -29.21 0.69 6.71
C VAL A 230 -29.68 2.14 6.82
N ILE A 231 -28.77 3.11 6.83
CA ILE A 231 -29.09 4.54 6.80
C ILE A 231 -29.92 4.86 5.55
N ASP A 232 -29.45 4.45 4.38
CA ASP A 232 -30.14 4.69 3.11
C ASP A 232 -31.51 4.02 3.09
N TRP A 233 -31.60 2.77 3.54
CA TRP A 233 -32.88 2.06 3.67
C TRP A 233 -33.88 2.80 4.57
N MET A 234 -33.47 3.30 5.73
CA MET A 234 -34.32 4.09 6.63
C MET A 234 -34.73 5.43 6.01
N ALA A 235 -33.77 6.17 5.42
CA ALA A 235 -34.00 7.49 4.86
C ALA A 235 -34.91 7.44 3.63
N ASP A 236 -34.68 6.49 2.72
CA ASP A 236 -35.51 6.33 1.52
C ASP A 236 -36.96 5.94 1.87
N LYS A 237 -37.13 5.02 2.81
CA LYS A 237 -38.45 4.64 3.30
C LYS A 237 -39.15 5.82 3.98
N PHE A 238 -38.47 6.57 4.82
CA PHE A 238 -39.01 7.74 5.48
C PHE A 238 -39.39 8.84 4.49
N GLN A 239 -38.54 9.07 3.47
CA GLN A 239 -38.84 10.03 2.41
C GLN A 239 -40.07 9.64 1.59
N GLN A 240 -40.27 8.34 1.30
CA GLN A 240 -41.44 7.86 0.62
C GLN A 240 -42.72 8.06 1.44
N GLU A 241 -42.65 7.89 2.76
CA GLU A 241 -43.81 8.00 3.66
C GLU A 241 -44.12 9.44 4.04
N ASN A 242 -43.11 10.29 4.23
CA ASN A 242 -43.24 11.64 4.83
C ASN A 242 -42.83 12.78 3.92
N GLY A 243 -42.21 12.51 2.76
CA GLY A 243 -41.71 13.53 1.83
C GLY A 243 -40.46 14.29 2.30
N VAL A 244 -39.79 13.83 3.37
CA VAL A 244 -38.60 14.47 3.97
C VAL A 244 -37.40 13.53 3.90
N ASP A 245 -36.32 13.99 3.32
CA ASP A 245 -35.03 13.26 3.34
C ASP A 245 -34.23 13.62 4.58
N LEU A 246 -34.13 12.66 5.53
CA LEU A 246 -33.42 12.82 6.79
C LEU A 246 -31.92 13.00 6.64
N ARG A 247 -31.34 12.68 5.49
CA ARG A 247 -29.91 12.84 5.21
C ARG A 247 -29.49 14.30 5.02
N GLN A 248 -30.47 15.20 4.80
CA GLN A 248 -30.24 16.65 4.67
C GLN A 248 -30.08 17.37 6.03
N ASP A 249 -30.49 16.73 7.12
CA ASP A 249 -30.34 17.24 8.47
C ASP A 249 -29.18 16.52 9.19
N PRO A 250 -28.07 17.19 9.51
CA PRO A 250 -26.93 16.58 10.18
C PRO A 250 -27.25 15.89 11.50
N MET A 251 -28.20 16.43 12.28
CA MET A 251 -28.61 15.82 13.55
C MET A 251 -29.44 14.54 13.32
N ALA A 252 -30.36 14.57 12.36
CA ALA A 252 -31.14 13.39 11.99
C ALA A 252 -30.21 12.31 11.40
N LEU A 253 -29.29 12.68 10.50
CA LEU A 253 -28.30 11.77 9.91
C LEU A 253 -27.45 11.08 10.98
N GLN A 254 -26.96 11.82 11.97
CA GLN A 254 -26.16 11.23 13.06
C GLN A 254 -26.98 10.25 13.90
N ARG A 255 -28.26 10.53 14.16
CA ARG A 255 -29.17 9.61 14.85
C ARG A 255 -29.45 8.35 14.01
N LEU A 256 -29.60 8.50 12.69
CA LEU A 256 -29.72 7.36 11.77
C LEU A 256 -28.46 6.50 11.81
N LYS A 257 -27.27 7.11 11.85
CA LYS A 257 -25.99 6.39 11.90
C LYS A 257 -25.85 5.53 13.16
N GLU A 258 -26.15 6.11 14.33
CA GLU A 258 -26.13 5.36 15.59
C GLU A 258 -27.15 4.23 15.61
N ALA A 259 -28.35 4.48 15.09
CA ALA A 259 -29.39 3.47 15.01
C ALA A 259 -29.02 2.35 14.03
N ALA A 260 -28.37 2.66 12.92
CA ALA A 260 -27.90 1.68 11.94
C ALA A 260 -26.80 0.78 12.54
N GLU A 261 -25.80 1.36 13.19
CA GLU A 261 -24.74 0.61 13.88
C GLU A 261 -25.32 -0.34 14.94
N ASN A 262 -26.26 0.16 15.76
CA ASN A 262 -26.92 -0.65 16.78
C ASN A 262 -27.76 -1.77 16.17
N ALA A 263 -28.54 -1.48 15.12
CA ALA A 263 -29.32 -2.48 14.41
C ALA A 263 -28.44 -3.58 13.80
N LYS A 264 -27.32 -3.24 13.16
CA LYS A 264 -26.33 -4.19 12.65
C LYS A 264 -25.82 -5.12 13.77
N LYS A 265 -25.45 -4.55 14.92
CA LYS A 265 -24.97 -5.33 16.08
C LYS A 265 -26.05 -6.26 16.63
N GLU A 266 -27.27 -5.78 16.81
CA GLU A 266 -28.39 -6.58 17.31
C GLU A 266 -28.75 -7.71 16.33
N LEU A 267 -28.75 -7.44 15.02
CA LEU A 267 -29.02 -8.44 13.99
C LEU A 267 -27.95 -9.53 13.88
N SER A 268 -26.78 -9.33 14.47
CA SER A 268 -25.78 -10.39 14.58
C SER A 268 -26.22 -11.51 15.55
N ALA A 269 -27.05 -11.19 16.55
CA ALA A 269 -27.61 -12.16 17.49
C ALA A 269 -29.10 -12.45 17.26
N ALA A 270 -29.92 -11.42 16.91
CA ALA A 270 -31.37 -11.53 16.73
C ALA A 270 -31.76 -11.69 15.27
N GLN A 271 -33.00 -12.21 15.02
CA GLN A 271 -33.55 -12.34 13.66
C GLN A 271 -34.22 -11.05 13.16
N GLN A 272 -34.52 -10.13 14.07
CA GLN A 272 -35.10 -8.82 13.76
C GLN A 272 -34.78 -7.83 14.89
N THR A 273 -34.80 -6.56 14.56
CA THR A 273 -34.69 -5.44 15.52
C THR A 273 -35.68 -4.34 15.19
N THR A 274 -36.01 -3.52 16.18
CA THR A 274 -36.88 -2.35 16.01
C THR A 274 -36.08 -1.07 16.19
N ILE A 275 -36.02 -0.28 15.13
CA ILE A 275 -35.38 1.03 15.12
C ILE A 275 -36.44 2.07 15.46
N ASN A 276 -36.33 2.69 16.65
CA ASN A 276 -37.29 3.69 17.12
C ASN A 276 -36.56 5.03 17.40
N LEU A 277 -36.82 6.03 16.56
CA LEU A 277 -36.25 7.36 16.66
C LEU A 277 -37.37 8.40 16.80
N PRO A 278 -37.86 8.65 18.04
CA PRO A 278 -38.89 9.65 18.28
C PRO A 278 -38.36 11.05 17.99
N PHE A 279 -39.20 11.94 17.47
CA PHE A 279 -38.88 13.34 17.17
C PHE A 279 -37.63 13.44 16.26
N ILE A 280 -37.57 12.64 15.20
CA ILE A 280 -36.39 12.62 14.30
C ILE A 280 -36.30 13.91 13.49
N THR A 281 -37.43 14.46 13.10
CA THR A 281 -37.59 15.75 12.40
C THR A 281 -38.98 16.33 12.62
N MET A 282 -39.26 17.46 11.99
CA MET A 282 -40.59 18.07 11.99
C MET A 282 -40.99 18.58 10.59
N ASN A 283 -42.27 18.61 10.31
CA ASN A 283 -42.85 19.28 9.14
C ASN A 283 -43.93 20.27 9.58
N GLN A 284 -44.64 20.82 8.60
CA GLN A 284 -45.75 21.77 8.88
C GLN A 284 -46.91 21.18 9.72
N SER A 285 -47.04 19.87 9.75
CA SER A 285 -48.06 19.14 10.50
C SER A 285 -47.64 18.76 11.93
N GLY A 286 -46.35 19.01 12.27
CA GLY A 286 -45.80 18.71 13.60
C GLY A 286 -44.57 17.78 13.57
N PRO A 287 -44.20 17.25 14.75
CA PRO A 287 -43.07 16.34 14.87
C PRO A 287 -43.32 15.00 14.18
N LEU A 288 -42.27 14.50 13.52
CA LEU A 288 -42.25 13.20 12.86
C LEU A 288 -41.38 12.20 13.63
N HIS A 289 -41.78 10.94 13.58
CA HIS A 289 -41.11 9.84 14.29
C HIS A 289 -40.78 8.73 13.28
N LEU A 290 -39.63 8.09 13.46
CA LEU A 290 -39.27 6.90 12.71
C LEU A 290 -39.41 5.67 13.63
N ASN A 291 -40.21 4.70 13.18
CA ASN A 291 -40.35 3.43 13.89
C ASN A 291 -40.45 2.30 12.87
N TYR A 292 -39.30 1.62 12.64
CA TYR A 292 -39.20 0.57 11.63
C TYR A 292 -38.65 -0.71 12.24
N THR A 293 -39.17 -1.84 11.78
CA THR A 293 -38.63 -3.16 12.06
C THR A 293 -37.73 -3.59 10.89
N LEU A 294 -36.48 -3.92 11.18
CA LEU A 294 -35.52 -4.47 10.23
C LEU A 294 -35.30 -5.94 10.57
N THR A 295 -35.54 -6.84 9.62
CA THR A 295 -35.20 -8.26 9.77
C THR A 295 -33.81 -8.54 9.28
N ARG A 296 -33.16 -9.60 9.82
CA ARG A 296 -31.83 -10.07 9.33
C ARG A 296 -31.87 -10.37 7.83
N ALA A 297 -32.94 -11.01 7.35
CA ALA A 297 -33.10 -11.33 5.93
C ALA A 297 -33.13 -10.08 5.03
N GLU A 298 -33.82 -9.01 5.45
CA GLU A 298 -33.80 -7.73 4.71
C GLU A 298 -32.45 -7.04 4.81
N PHE A 299 -31.83 -7.05 5.98
CA PHE A 299 -30.45 -6.53 6.17
C PHE A 299 -29.46 -7.25 5.24
N GLU A 300 -29.44 -8.56 5.19
CA GLU A 300 -28.58 -9.35 4.32
C GLU A 300 -28.87 -9.10 2.82
N LYS A 301 -30.14 -8.82 2.48
CA LYS A 301 -30.53 -8.50 1.11
C LYS A 301 -29.97 -7.15 0.66
N ILE A 302 -30.11 -6.09 1.48
CA ILE A 302 -29.64 -4.74 1.13
C ILE A 302 -28.11 -4.59 1.20
N THR A 303 -27.41 -5.55 1.81
CA THR A 303 -25.94 -5.55 1.98
C THR A 303 -25.23 -6.65 1.19
N ARG A 304 -25.96 -7.38 0.33
CA ARG A 304 -25.43 -8.54 -0.40
C ARG A 304 -24.23 -8.20 -1.27
N ASP A 305 -24.24 -7.05 -1.93
CA ASP A 305 -23.16 -6.59 -2.79
C ASP A 305 -21.86 -6.36 -2.00
N LEU A 306 -21.94 -5.85 -0.77
CA LEU A 306 -20.79 -5.68 0.11
C LEU A 306 -20.17 -7.03 0.49
N LEU A 307 -21.01 -8.01 0.79
CA LEU A 307 -20.57 -9.37 1.09
C LEU A 307 -19.88 -10.03 -0.11
N GLU A 308 -20.38 -9.82 -1.33
CA GLU A 308 -19.77 -10.35 -2.55
C GLU A 308 -18.37 -9.74 -2.80
N ARG A 309 -18.16 -8.47 -2.45
CA ARG A 309 -16.84 -7.81 -2.56
C ARG A 309 -15.77 -8.50 -1.72
N CYS A 310 -16.10 -9.15 -0.62
CA CYS A 310 -15.13 -9.88 0.20
C CYS A 310 -14.50 -11.09 -0.52
N LYS A 311 -15.09 -11.60 -1.59
CA LYS A 311 -14.62 -12.83 -2.25
C LYS A 311 -13.32 -12.62 -3.05
N GLN A 312 -13.23 -11.48 -3.73
CA GLN A 312 -12.11 -11.23 -4.62
C GLN A 312 -10.76 -11.12 -3.88
N PRO A 313 -10.64 -10.39 -2.76
CA PRO A 313 -9.39 -10.35 -1.99
C PRO A 313 -8.92 -11.72 -1.50
N VAL A 314 -9.83 -12.59 -1.06
CA VAL A 314 -9.50 -13.97 -0.68
C VAL A 314 -8.91 -14.75 -1.85
N THR A 315 -9.53 -14.63 -3.03
CA THR A 315 -9.05 -15.31 -4.25
C THR A 315 -7.69 -14.78 -4.69
N ASN A 316 -7.50 -13.47 -4.61
CA ASN A 316 -6.23 -12.83 -4.97
C ASN A 316 -5.10 -13.28 -4.02
N ALA A 317 -5.33 -13.25 -2.71
CA ALA A 317 -4.34 -13.67 -1.73
C ALA A 317 -3.90 -15.12 -1.94
N LEU A 318 -4.84 -16.04 -2.21
CA LEU A 318 -4.52 -17.45 -2.50
C LEU A 318 -3.69 -17.61 -3.78
N ARG A 319 -4.07 -16.90 -4.86
CA ARG A 319 -3.34 -16.92 -6.13
C ARG A 319 -1.91 -16.41 -5.93
N ASP A 320 -1.74 -15.29 -5.24
CA ASP A 320 -0.44 -14.65 -5.04
C ASP A 320 0.47 -15.48 -4.13
N ALA A 321 -0.10 -16.16 -3.12
CA ALA A 321 0.61 -17.14 -2.31
C ALA A 321 0.87 -18.47 -3.07
N LYS A 322 0.33 -18.66 -4.28
CA LYS A 322 0.36 -19.90 -5.06
C LYS A 322 -0.21 -21.11 -4.29
N LEU A 323 -1.24 -20.87 -3.49
CA LEU A 323 -1.90 -21.85 -2.64
C LEU A 323 -3.34 -22.12 -3.08
N LYS A 324 -3.82 -23.31 -2.72
CA LYS A 324 -5.23 -23.68 -2.82
C LYS A 324 -5.89 -23.59 -1.46
N LEU A 325 -7.21 -23.49 -1.42
CA LEU A 325 -7.99 -23.51 -0.17
C LEU A 325 -7.71 -24.75 0.69
N SER A 326 -7.40 -25.89 0.06
CA SER A 326 -7.03 -27.14 0.75
C SER A 326 -5.72 -27.05 1.53
N ASP A 327 -4.83 -26.14 1.14
CA ASP A 327 -3.50 -26.01 1.72
C ASP A 327 -3.51 -25.19 3.01
N LEU A 328 -4.60 -24.46 3.25
CA LEU A 328 -4.83 -23.76 4.51
C LEU A 328 -5.06 -24.75 5.63
N THR A 329 -4.47 -24.53 6.78
CA THR A 329 -4.74 -25.31 8.01
C THR A 329 -5.82 -24.66 8.84
N GLU A 330 -5.85 -23.34 8.91
CA GLU A 330 -6.75 -22.57 9.76
C GLU A 330 -7.25 -21.27 9.07
N VAL A 331 -8.41 -20.78 9.52
CA VAL A 331 -8.97 -19.49 9.10
C VAL A 331 -9.36 -18.71 10.34
N ILE A 332 -8.80 -17.52 10.52
CA ILE A 332 -9.03 -16.67 11.69
C ILE A 332 -9.87 -15.47 11.28
N LEU A 333 -10.91 -15.18 12.05
CA LEU A 333 -11.76 -14.01 11.88
C LEU A 333 -11.30 -12.88 12.81
N VAL A 334 -11.07 -11.71 12.24
CA VAL A 334 -10.62 -10.49 12.91
C VAL A 334 -11.54 -9.33 12.51
N GLY A 335 -11.63 -8.32 13.36
CA GLY A 335 -12.50 -7.16 13.16
C GLY A 335 -13.95 -7.43 13.57
N GLY A 336 -14.58 -6.41 14.17
CA GLY A 336 -15.93 -6.53 14.74
C GLY A 336 -17.02 -6.91 13.73
N SER A 337 -16.82 -6.59 12.45
CA SER A 337 -17.78 -6.92 11.37
C SER A 337 -17.83 -8.42 11.03
N THR A 338 -16.83 -9.19 11.42
CA THR A 338 -16.83 -10.67 11.27
C THR A 338 -17.81 -11.37 12.22
N ARG A 339 -18.41 -10.63 13.17
CA ARG A 339 -19.48 -11.13 14.03
C ARG A 339 -20.79 -11.34 13.27
N MET A 340 -20.95 -10.72 12.08
CA MET A 340 -22.13 -10.90 11.24
C MET A 340 -22.24 -12.35 10.75
N PRO A 341 -23.39 -13.04 10.96
CA PRO A 341 -23.57 -14.43 10.54
C PRO A 341 -23.34 -14.67 9.05
N ALA A 342 -23.74 -13.72 8.19
CA ALA A 342 -23.54 -13.83 6.74
C ALA A 342 -22.06 -13.85 6.36
N VAL A 343 -21.19 -13.10 7.07
CA VAL A 343 -19.73 -13.10 6.86
C VAL A 343 -19.15 -14.46 7.28
N GLN A 344 -19.54 -14.98 8.44
CA GLN A 344 -19.06 -16.28 8.93
C GLN A 344 -19.44 -17.42 7.97
N GLU A 345 -20.67 -17.41 7.47
CA GLU A 345 -21.13 -18.40 6.50
C GLU A 345 -20.46 -18.26 5.13
N LEU A 346 -20.18 -17.01 4.69
CA LEU A 346 -19.39 -16.76 3.48
C LEU A 346 -18.00 -17.42 3.60
N VAL A 347 -17.28 -17.12 4.67
CA VAL A 347 -15.91 -17.64 4.90
C VAL A 347 -15.94 -19.17 4.97
N LYS A 348 -16.88 -19.75 5.70
CA LYS A 348 -17.07 -21.21 5.78
C LYS A 348 -17.35 -21.84 4.42
N THR A 349 -18.24 -21.22 3.65
CA THR A 349 -18.61 -21.72 2.31
C THR A 349 -17.44 -21.63 1.34
N MET A 350 -16.68 -20.52 1.37
CA MET A 350 -15.53 -20.32 0.49
C MET A 350 -14.38 -21.26 0.82
N THR A 351 -14.04 -21.39 2.11
CA THR A 351 -12.85 -22.12 2.54
C THR A 351 -13.10 -23.61 2.82
N GLY A 352 -14.36 -23.99 2.98
CA GLY A 352 -14.75 -25.35 3.41
C GLY A 352 -14.36 -25.65 4.88
N LYS A 353 -13.87 -24.64 5.61
CA LYS A 353 -13.41 -24.75 6.99
C LYS A 353 -14.32 -23.94 7.92
N GLN A 354 -14.54 -24.43 9.13
CA GLN A 354 -15.19 -23.65 10.17
C GLN A 354 -14.18 -22.57 10.62
N PRO A 355 -14.52 -21.28 10.52
CA PRO A 355 -13.61 -20.23 10.97
C PRO A 355 -13.32 -20.36 12.48
N ASN A 356 -12.07 -20.09 12.85
CA ASN A 356 -11.66 -20.07 14.25
C ASN A 356 -12.15 -18.77 14.90
N MET A 357 -12.90 -18.91 16.00
CA MET A 357 -13.43 -17.80 16.79
C MET A 357 -12.93 -17.84 18.24
N SER A 358 -11.80 -18.51 18.49
CA SER A 358 -11.22 -18.60 19.84
C SER A 358 -10.62 -17.28 20.33
N VAL A 359 -10.27 -16.39 19.40
CA VAL A 359 -9.77 -15.06 19.70
C VAL A 359 -10.90 -14.03 19.68
N ASN A 360 -10.79 -13.00 20.51
CA ASN A 360 -11.73 -11.88 20.45
C ASN A 360 -11.38 -10.99 19.25
N PRO A 361 -12.25 -10.87 18.23
CA PRO A 361 -11.94 -10.14 17.00
C PRO A 361 -11.76 -8.62 17.19
N ASP A 362 -12.18 -8.07 18.33
CA ASP A 362 -12.01 -6.64 18.67
C ASP A 362 -10.73 -6.34 19.46
N GLU A 363 -10.01 -7.38 19.91
CA GLU A 363 -8.87 -7.25 20.84
C GLU A 363 -7.59 -7.91 20.32
N VAL A 364 -7.72 -8.96 19.52
CA VAL A 364 -6.60 -9.82 19.09
C VAL A 364 -5.49 -9.03 18.38
N VAL A 365 -5.81 -7.95 17.69
CA VAL A 365 -4.84 -7.08 17.01
C VAL A 365 -3.98 -6.33 18.03
N ALA A 366 -4.60 -5.77 19.09
CA ALA A 366 -3.87 -5.12 20.18
C ALA A 366 -3.01 -6.11 20.98
N ASP A 367 -3.54 -7.32 21.21
CA ASP A 367 -2.79 -8.40 21.84
C ASP A 367 -1.52 -8.74 21.04
N GLY A 368 -1.64 -8.88 19.73
CA GLY A 368 -0.50 -9.14 18.84
C GLY A 368 0.50 -7.99 18.78
N ALA A 369 0.02 -6.74 18.83
CA ALA A 369 0.89 -5.58 18.95
C ALA A 369 1.69 -5.58 20.26
N ALA A 370 1.07 -6.00 21.37
CA ALA A 370 1.75 -6.16 22.65
C ALA A 370 2.77 -7.31 22.64
N VAL A 371 2.46 -8.44 21.98
CA VAL A 371 3.41 -9.54 21.76
C VAL A 371 4.63 -9.03 20.98
N GLN A 372 4.41 -8.25 19.90
CA GLN A 372 5.50 -7.64 19.14
C GLN A 372 6.33 -6.68 20.01
N GLY A 373 5.69 -5.95 20.92
CA GLY A 373 6.38 -5.15 21.95
C GLY A 373 7.30 -6.02 22.82
N GLY A 374 6.81 -7.16 23.28
CA GLY A 374 7.59 -8.12 24.05
C GLY A 374 8.76 -8.75 23.28
N VAL A 375 8.60 -8.98 21.98
CA VAL A 375 9.72 -9.41 21.11
C VAL A 375 10.80 -8.33 21.05
N LEU A 376 10.42 -7.04 20.93
CA LEU A 376 11.37 -5.93 20.88
C LEU A 376 12.11 -5.67 22.19
N THR A 377 11.49 -6.01 23.34
CA THR A 377 12.14 -5.91 24.67
C THR A 377 12.92 -7.16 25.03
N GLY A 378 12.74 -8.27 24.33
CA GLY A 378 13.33 -9.58 24.65
C GLY A 378 12.54 -10.36 25.71
N ASP A 379 11.34 -9.90 26.07
CA ASP A 379 10.44 -10.63 27.00
C ASP A 379 9.77 -11.83 26.33
N VAL A 380 9.73 -11.84 25.00
CA VAL A 380 9.28 -12.94 24.15
C VAL A 380 10.42 -13.33 23.23
N GLU A 381 10.91 -14.56 23.38
CA GLU A 381 12.01 -15.10 22.57
C GLU A 381 11.49 -16.11 21.53
N GLY A 382 12.29 -16.32 20.47
CA GLY A 382 12.03 -17.36 19.47
C GLY A 382 10.90 -17.00 18.49
N ILE A 383 10.49 -15.73 18.40
CA ILE A 383 9.53 -15.25 17.42
C ILE A 383 10.21 -14.31 16.43
N LEU A 384 10.05 -14.60 15.13
CA LEU A 384 10.46 -13.75 14.03
C LEU A 384 9.26 -13.43 13.15
N LEU A 385 9.00 -12.14 12.93
CA LEU A 385 7.95 -11.65 12.06
C LEU A 385 8.54 -11.14 10.76
N LEU A 386 8.10 -11.71 9.64
CA LEU A 386 8.43 -11.30 8.29
C LEU A 386 7.14 -10.86 7.56
N ASP A 387 7.09 -9.60 7.18
CA ASP A 387 5.97 -9.00 6.46
C ASP A 387 6.31 -8.79 4.98
N VAL A 388 5.37 -8.32 4.15
CA VAL A 388 5.55 -8.16 2.71
C VAL A 388 5.10 -6.79 2.21
N THR A 389 5.63 -6.38 1.04
CA THR A 389 5.16 -5.18 0.34
C THR A 389 3.81 -5.45 -0.32
N PRO A 390 2.83 -4.52 -0.27
CA PRO A 390 1.52 -4.71 -0.90
C PRO A 390 1.55 -4.55 -2.43
N LEU A 391 2.48 -3.78 -2.98
CA LEU A 391 2.62 -3.47 -4.40
C LEU A 391 4.07 -3.45 -4.84
N SER A 392 4.28 -3.67 -6.16
CA SER A 392 5.58 -3.51 -6.80
C SER A 392 6.05 -2.06 -6.77
N LEU A 393 7.36 -1.88 -6.56
CA LEU A 393 8.04 -0.60 -6.58
C LEU A 393 9.07 -0.58 -7.71
N GLY A 394 9.24 0.55 -8.35
CA GLY A 394 10.19 0.68 -9.45
C GLY A 394 10.50 2.12 -9.83
N VAL A 395 11.21 2.28 -10.94
CA VAL A 395 11.57 3.59 -11.51
C VAL A 395 11.09 3.70 -12.95
N GLU A 396 10.82 4.93 -13.37
CA GLU A 396 10.61 5.24 -14.77
C GLU A 396 11.93 5.18 -15.53
N THR A 397 11.95 4.40 -16.61
CA THR A 397 13.09 4.27 -17.51
C THR A 397 12.75 4.80 -18.90
N MET A 398 13.74 4.75 -19.81
CA MET A 398 13.62 5.29 -21.15
C MET A 398 12.39 4.73 -21.88
N GLY A 399 11.61 5.63 -22.52
CA GLY A 399 10.35 5.28 -23.19
C GLY A 399 9.13 5.28 -22.26
N GLY A 400 9.26 5.73 -21.01
CA GLY A 400 8.15 5.78 -20.06
C GLY A 400 7.73 4.41 -19.53
N ILE A 401 8.67 3.47 -19.47
CA ILE A 401 8.47 2.11 -18.93
C ILE A 401 8.68 2.16 -17.41
N MET A 402 7.87 1.41 -16.65
CA MET A 402 8.15 1.11 -15.26
C MET A 402 9.06 -0.11 -15.16
N THR A 403 10.32 0.12 -14.78
CA THR A 403 11.24 -0.96 -14.44
C THR A 403 11.08 -1.31 -12.97
N LYS A 404 10.55 -2.51 -12.70
CA LYS A 404 10.32 -3.01 -11.34
C LYS A 404 11.65 -3.28 -10.64
N MET A 405 11.80 -2.73 -9.45
CA MET A 405 12.94 -2.95 -8.55
C MET A 405 12.59 -3.98 -7.48
N ILE A 406 11.41 -3.86 -6.89
CA ILE A 406 10.92 -4.76 -5.84
C ILE A 406 9.51 -5.20 -6.25
N ASP A 407 9.28 -6.49 -6.35
CA ASP A 407 7.97 -7.05 -6.69
C ASP A 407 7.02 -7.01 -5.49
N ARG A 408 5.72 -6.96 -5.75
CA ARG A 408 4.70 -7.11 -4.70
C ARG A 408 4.87 -8.44 -3.97
N ASN A 409 4.46 -8.47 -2.72
CA ASN A 409 4.63 -9.61 -1.82
C ASN A 409 6.10 -10.01 -1.59
N THR A 410 7.06 -9.09 -1.80
CA THR A 410 8.45 -9.28 -1.38
C THR A 410 8.54 -9.08 0.12
N THR A 411 9.18 -10.02 0.82
CA THR A 411 9.41 -9.98 2.26
C THR A 411 10.23 -8.74 2.67
N ILE A 412 9.82 -8.07 3.73
CA ILE A 412 10.49 -6.89 4.30
C ILE A 412 11.02 -7.18 5.73
N PRO A 413 12.14 -6.52 6.14
CA PRO A 413 12.89 -5.49 5.41
C PRO A 413 13.65 -6.04 4.21
N THR A 414 13.81 -5.22 3.16
CA THR A 414 14.55 -5.60 1.95
C THR A 414 15.24 -4.39 1.32
N SER A 415 16.33 -4.66 0.60
CA SER A 415 17.04 -3.64 -0.16
C SER A 415 17.42 -4.20 -1.53
N LYS A 416 17.22 -3.42 -2.58
CA LYS A 416 17.61 -3.79 -3.94
C LYS A 416 18.27 -2.62 -4.65
N THR A 417 19.37 -2.90 -5.32
CA THR A 417 20.18 -1.92 -6.05
C THR A 417 20.35 -2.35 -7.49
N GLU A 418 20.11 -1.42 -8.42
CA GLU A 418 20.33 -1.60 -9.86
C GLU A 418 21.12 -0.42 -10.42
N VAL A 419 21.87 -0.65 -11.51
CA VAL A 419 22.68 0.38 -12.15
C VAL A 419 22.04 0.82 -13.46
N TYR A 420 21.76 2.10 -13.54
CA TYR A 420 21.22 2.78 -14.72
C TYR A 420 22.26 3.71 -15.34
N SER A 421 21.93 4.32 -16.47
CA SER A 421 22.80 5.26 -17.15
C SER A 421 22.02 6.46 -17.73
N THR A 422 22.76 7.40 -18.33
CA THR A 422 22.18 8.56 -19.01
C THR A 422 21.58 8.19 -20.36
N ALA A 423 20.46 8.84 -20.71
CA ALA A 423 19.74 8.64 -21.97
C ALA A 423 20.25 9.54 -23.13
N ALA A 424 21.02 10.58 -22.82
CA ALA A 424 21.54 11.54 -23.81
C ALA A 424 23.03 11.85 -23.56
N ASP A 425 23.71 12.26 -24.63
CA ASP A 425 25.09 12.73 -24.55
C ASP A 425 25.20 14.00 -23.71
N ASN A 426 26.28 14.10 -22.94
CA ASN A 426 26.57 15.26 -22.08
C ASN A 426 25.49 15.57 -21.05
N GLN A 427 24.67 14.60 -20.70
CA GLN A 427 23.65 14.75 -19.67
C GLN A 427 24.31 14.84 -18.28
N THR A 428 24.13 15.96 -17.60
CA THR A 428 24.74 16.27 -16.29
C THR A 428 23.82 16.07 -15.10
N SER A 429 22.58 15.65 -15.36
CA SER A 429 21.59 15.32 -14.33
C SER A 429 20.63 14.23 -14.80
N VAL A 430 20.10 13.44 -13.85
CA VAL A 430 19.04 12.47 -14.10
C VAL A 430 17.89 12.73 -13.13
N GLU A 431 16.65 12.67 -13.61
CA GLU A 431 15.45 12.66 -12.78
C GLU A 431 15.08 11.21 -12.48
N ILE A 432 14.92 10.89 -11.20
CA ILE A 432 14.43 9.61 -10.74
C ILE A 432 12.97 9.80 -10.36
N ASN A 433 12.06 9.18 -11.10
CA ASN A 433 10.63 9.08 -10.80
C ASN A 433 10.37 7.74 -10.14
N VAL A 434 10.06 7.75 -8.84
CA VAL A 434 9.76 6.56 -8.05
C VAL A 434 8.30 6.19 -8.27
N LEU A 435 8.06 4.95 -8.67
CA LEU A 435 6.75 4.45 -9.06
C LEU A 435 6.30 3.29 -8.17
N GLN A 436 4.99 3.20 -7.98
CA GLN A 436 4.33 2.07 -7.31
C GLN A 436 3.16 1.59 -8.15
N GLY A 437 3.03 0.28 -8.35
CA GLY A 437 1.94 -0.34 -9.09
C GLY A 437 2.37 -1.53 -9.94
N GLU A 438 1.43 -2.06 -10.72
CA GLU A 438 1.62 -3.30 -11.47
C GLU A 438 1.62 -3.11 -13.00
N ARG A 439 1.37 -1.88 -13.51
CA ARG A 439 1.33 -1.59 -14.94
C ARG A 439 2.75 -1.47 -15.52
N GLU A 440 2.90 -1.83 -16.79
CA GLU A 440 4.19 -1.78 -17.49
C GLU A 440 4.64 -0.36 -17.83
N LEU A 441 3.70 0.57 -18.00
CA LEU A 441 3.99 1.95 -18.36
C LEU A 441 3.97 2.87 -17.12
N ALA A 442 4.96 3.74 -17.01
CA ALA A 442 5.14 4.65 -15.89
C ALA A 442 3.92 5.55 -15.65
N ARG A 443 3.28 6.04 -16.72
CA ARG A 443 2.10 6.92 -16.65
C ARG A 443 0.87 6.25 -16.02
N ASP A 444 0.80 4.93 -16.07
CA ASP A 444 -0.33 4.14 -15.59
C ASP A 444 -0.10 3.61 -14.16
N ASN A 445 1.04 3.98 -13.57
CA ASN A 445 1.41 3.70 -12.19
C ASN A 445 1.45 4.98 -11.36
N LYS A 446 1.42 4.86 -10.04
CA LYS A 446 1.53 6.00 -9.13
C LYS A 446 2.96 6.48 -9.02
N SER A 447 3.19 7.77 -9.24
CA SER A 447 4.45 8.41 -8.84
C SER A 447 4.42 8.72 -7.34
N LEU A 448 5.30 8.08 -6.60
CA LEU A 448 5.49 8.32 -5.17
C LEU A 448 6.35 9.55 -4.90
N GLY A 449 7.14 9.97 -5.87
CA GLY A 449 7.96 11.16 -5.80
C GLY A 449 9.01 11.21 -6.90
N LYS A 450 9.49 12.42 -7.14
CA LYS A 450 10.56 12.69 -8.10
C LYS A 450 11.69 13.42 -7.42
N PHE A 451 12.92 13.04 -7.73
CA PHE A 451 14.10 13.77 -7.30
C PHE A 451 15.17 13.76 -8.38
N GLN A 452 16.09 14.70 -8.31
CA GLN A 452 17.08 14.90 -9.35
C GLN A 452 18.49 14.70 -8.80
N LEU A 453 19.22 13.76 -9.38
CA LEU A 453 20.67 13.65 -9.18
C LEU A 453 21.39 14.59 -10.16
N THR A 454 22.16 15.53 -9.65
CA THR A 454 22.85 16.55 -10.44
C THR A 454 24.37 16.45 -10.29
N GLY A 455 25.09 17.05 -11.25
CA GLY A 455 26.56 17.12 -11.22
C GLY A 455 27.23 15.83 -11.65
N ILE A 456 26.56 15.07 -12.50
CA ILE A 456 27.13 13.96 -13.26
C ILE A 456 28.13 14.57 -14.28
N PRO A 457 29.34 14.05 -14.43
CA PRO A 457 30.28 14.52 -15.46
C PRO A 457 29.69 14.36 -16.85
N ALA A 458 29.88 15.37 -17.71
CA ALA A 458 29.47 15.27 -19.10
C ALA A 458 30.23 14.13 -19.79
N ALA A 459 29.50 13.16 -20.31
CA ALA A 459 30.02 11.99 -21.00
C ALA A 459 29.04 11.54 -22.09
N ARG A 460 29.43 10.60 -22.92
CA ARG A 460 28.52 9.96 -23.88
C ARG A 460 27.39 9.24 -23.13
N ARG A 461 26.21 9.17 -23.73
CA ARG A 461 25.09 8.38 -23.17
C ARG A 461 25.51 6.94 -22.91
N GLY A 462 25.01 6.35 -21.85
CA GLY A 462 25.37 4.97 -21.46
C GLY A 462 26.67 4.84 -20.66
N VAL A 463 27.53 5.88 -20.60
CA VAL A 463 28.82 5.83 -19.90
C VAL A 463 28.68 6.08 -18.39
N PRO A 464 27.96 7.12 -17.92
CA PRO A 464 27.75 7.32 -16.49
C PRO A 464 27.02 6.15 -15.85
N GLN A 465 27.45 5.73 -14.68
CA GLN A 465 26.83 4.66 -13.90
C GLN A 465 26.10 5.25 -12.70
N ILE A 466 24.76 5.18 -12.75
CA ILE A 466 23.85 5.69 -11.72
C ILE A 466 23.29 4.51 -10.95
N GLU A 467 23.77 4.31 -9.73
CA GLU A 467 23.27 3.29 -8.82
C GLU A 467 22.01 3.77 -8.13
N VAL A 468 20.90 3.09 -8.35
CA VAL A 468 19.60 3.38 -7.68
C VAL A 468 19.31 2.28 -6.70
N THR A 469 19.10 2.65 -5.44
CA THR A 469 18.83 1.72 -4.35
C THR A 469 17.46 2.01 -3.77
N PHE A 470 16.62 0.97 -3.69
CA PHE A 470 15.40 0.93 -2.92
C PHE A 470 15.66 0.21 -1.61
N ASP A 471 15.35 0.84 -0.50
CA ASP A 471 15.51 0.31 0.84
C ASP A 471 14.18 0.41 1.58
N ILE A 472 13.63 -0.74 1.99
CA ILE A 472 12.36 -0.83 2.70
C ILE A 472 12.66 -1.34 4.11
N ASP A 473 12.29 -0.56 5.11
CA ASP A 473 12.48 -0.94 6.50
C ASP A 473 11.43 -1.96 6.99
N ALA A 474 11.59 -2.44 8.22
CA ALA A 474 10.64 -3.37 8.83
C ALA A 474 9.24 -2.77 9.08
N ASN A 475 9.07 -1.46 8.95
CA ASN A 475 7.77 -0.77 9.05
C ASN A 475 7.10 -0.61 7.67
N GLY A 476 7.78 -1.03 6.59
CA GLY A 476 7.33 -0.84 5.21
C GLY A 476 7.59 0.56 4.66
N ILE A 477 8.43 1.36 5.30
CA ILE A 477 8.77 2.71 4.84
C ILE A 477 9.85 2.63 3.78
N VAL A 478 9.57 3.21 2.60
CA VAL A 478 10.46 3.18 1.43
C VAL A 478 11.38 4.38 1.41
N LYS A 479 12.66 4.11 1.23
CA LYS A 479 13.70 5.10 0.95
C LYS A 479 14.34 4.77 -0.38
N VAL A 480 14.48 5.76 -1.25
CA VAL A 480 15.15 5.60 -2.55
C VAL A 480 16.31 6.55 -2.64
N SER A 481 17.48 6.03 -2.99
CA SER A 481 18.67 6.82 -3.25
C SER A 481 19.19 6.60 -4.67
N ALA A 482 19.83 7.62 -5.23
CA ALA A 482 20.53 7.56 -6.50
C ALA A 482 21.94 8.12 -6.33
N LYS A 483 22.96 7.36 -6.77
CA LYS A 483 24.35 7.69 -6.62
C LYS A 483 25.10 7.57 -7.94
N ASP A 484 25.80 8.61 -8.34
CA ASP A 484 26.77 8.53 -9.45
C ASP A 484 28.04 7.82 -8.95
N LYS A 485 28.34 6.66 -9.51
CA LYS A 485 29.52 5.86 -9.12
C LYS A 485 30.85 6.56 -9.46
N GLY A 486 30.85 7.41 -10.49
CA GLY A 486 32.06 8.12 -10.92
C GLY A 486 32.45 9.24 -9.97
N THR A 487 31.51 10.02 -9.45
CA THR A 487 31.77 11.17 -8.58
C THR A 487 31.48 10.91 -7.11
N GLY A 488 30.74 9.84 -6.81
CA GLY A 488 30.24 9.55 -5.47
C GLY A 488 29.11 10.48 -5.01
N LYS A 489 28.61 11.38 -5.87
CA LYS A 489 27.46 12.24 -5.56
C LYS A 489 26.21 11.40 -5.40
N GLU A 490 25.44 11.69 -4.36
CA GLU A 490 24.23 10.97 -4.00
C GLU A 490 23.09 11.93 -3.70
N GLN A 491 21.89 11.54 -4.07
CA GLN A 491 20.63 12.15 -3.68
C GLN A 491 19.66 11.07 -3.23
N GLN A 492 18.78 11.40 -2.31
CA GLN A 492 17.81 10.45 -1.78
C GLN A 492 16.45 11.11 -1.54
N ILE A 493 15.40 10.30 -1.58
CA ILE A 493 14.06 10.66 -1.14
C ILE A 493 13.56 9.59 -0.16
N THR A 494 12.96 10.02 0.93
CA THR A 494 12.12 9.15 1.76
C THR A 494 10.68 9.41 1.36
N ILE A 495 9.94 8.38 1.03
CA ILE A 495 8.55 8.52 0.64
C ILE A 495 7.76 8.96 1.88
N SER A 496 7.27 10.17 1.84
CA SER A 496 6.50 10.77 2.93
C SER A 496 5.15 11.27 2.40
N GLY A 497 4.14 11.18 3.23
CA GLY A 497 2.69 11.38 3.08
C GLY A 497 2.08 12.30 2.02
N SER A 498 2.82 12.89 1.09
CA SER A 498 2.25 13.82 0.10
C SER A 498 1.93 13.20 -1.27
N THR A 499 2.32 11.94 -1.50
CA THR A 499 2.23 11.28 -2.82
C THR A 499 1.53 9.92 -2.79
N ALA A 500 0.86 9.59 -1.70
CA ALA A 500 0.26 8.29 -1.49
C ALA A 500 -0.91 7.97 -2.43
N LEU A 501 -0.99 6.69 -2.82
CA LEU A 501 -2.16 6.11 -3.47
C LEU A 501 -3.35 6.08 -2.52
N SER A 502 -4.55 6.31 -3.02
CA SER A 502 -5.76 5.84 -2.37
C SER A 502 -5.91 4.32 -2.60
N ASP A 503 -6.58 3.67 -1.71
CA ASP A 503 -6.70 2.21 -1.70
C ASP A 503 -7.55 1.68 -2.87
N ASP A 504 -8.57 2.45 -3.31
CA ASP A 504 -9.29 2.21 -4.58
C ASP A 504 -8.36 2.31 -5.80
N GLU A 505 -7.28 3.08 -5.70
CA GLU A 505 -6.29 3.15 -6.76
C GLU A 505 -5.41 1.91 -6.75
N VAL A 506 -5.06 1.36 -5.59
CA VAL A 506 -4.29 0.11 -5.48
C VAL A 506 -5.07 -1.06 -6.10
N ASP A 507 -6.32 -1.27 -5.69
CA ASP A 507 -7.17 -2.33 -6.23
C ASP A 507 -7.50 -2.12 -7.72
N ARG A 508 -7.74 -0.87 -8.14
CA ARG A 508 -7.87 -0.55 -9.57
C ARG A 508 -6.59 -0.85 -10.31
N MET A 509 -5.43 -0.46 -9.80
CA MET A 509 -4.15 -0.68 -10.48
C MET A 509 -3.84 -2.16 -10.68
N VAL A 510 -4.15 -3.01 -9.69
CA VAL A 510 -4.00 -4.46 -9.85
C VAL A 510 -4.98 -5.00 -10.88
N LYS A 511 -6.26 -4.65 -10.79
CA LYS A 511 -7.30 -5.08 -11.74
C LYS A 511 -7.08 -4.52 -13.15
N ASP A 512 -6.69 -3.26 -13.26
CA ASP A 512 -6.37 -2.61 -14.53
C ASP A 512 -5.10 -3.21 -15.15
N ALA A 513 -4.10 -3.58 -14.35
CA ALA A 513 -2.93 -4.30 -14.82
C ALA A 513 -3.30 -5.67 -15.39
N GLU A 514 -4.15 -6.43 -14.68
CA GLU A 514 -4.63 -7.73 -15.18
C GLU A 514 -5.49 -7.59 -16.45
N ALA A 515 -6.38 -6.59 -16.48
CA ALA A 515 -7.26 -6.34 -17.63
C ALA A 515 -6.51 -5.88 -18.88
N HIS A 516 -5.40 -5.16 -18.72
CA HIS A 516 -4.62 -4.57 -19.82
C HIS A 516 -3.27 -5.26 -20.04
N ALA A 517 -2.99 -6.38 -19.36
CA ALA A 517 -1.69 -7.05 -19.39
C ALA A 517 -1.17 -7.35 -20.82
N GLU A 518 -2.03 -7.81 -21.71
CA GLU A 518 -1.68 -8.09 -23.11
C GLU A 518 -1.42 -6.80 -23.91
N GLU A 519 -2.21 -5.76 -23.69
CA GLU A 519 -2.05 -4.45 -24.33
C GLU A 519 -0.78 -3.74 -23.84
N ASP A 520 -0.56 -3.72 -22.54
CA ASP A 520 0.62 -3.13 -21.91
C ASP A 520 1.90 -3.84 -22.36
N LYS A 521 1.88 -5.18 -22.41
CA LYS A 521 3.00 -5.99 -22.91
C LYS A 521 3.34 -5.62 -24.36
N LYS A 522 2.33 -5.46 -25.20
CA LYS A 522 2.54 -5.07 -26.59
C LYS A 522 3.12 -3.65 -26.70
N GLN A 523 2.60 -2.68 -25.92
CA GLN A 523 3.13 -1.32 -25.89
C GLN A 523 4.57 -1.28 -25.36
N LYS A 524 4.90 -2.10 -24.37
CA LYS A 524 6.27 -2.24 -23.87
C LYS A 524 7.20 -2.80 -24.93
N GLU A 525 6.81 -3.88 -25.61
CA GLU A 525 7.57 -4.46 -26.73
C GLU A 525 7.82 -3.42 -27.84
N GLU A 526 6.81 -2.61 -28.17
CA GLU A 526 6.96 -1.51 -29.15
C GLU A 526 8.00 -0.48 -28.70
N VAL A 527 7.97 -0.07 -27.42
CA VAL A 527 8.93 0.87 -26.86
C VAL A 527 10.34 0.27 -26.81
N GLU A 528 10.47 -1.01 -26.43
CA GLU A 528 11.76 -1.71 -26.38
C GLU A 528 12.40 -1.81 -27.77
N VAL A 529 11.64 -2.18 -28.81
CA VAL A 529 12.12 -2.21 -30.20
C VAL A 529 12.61 -0.84 -30.64
N ARG A 530 11.89 0.24 -30.33
CA ARG A 530 12.33 1.61 -30.62
C ARG A 530 13.64 1.95 -29.91
N ASN A 531 13.74 1.67 -28.62
CA ASN A 531 14.91 1.97 -27.80
C ASN A 531 16.13 1.19 -28.29
N GLN A 532 15.97 -0.09 -28.65
CA GLN A 532 17.05 -0.91 -29.20
C GLN A 532 17.53 -0.38 -30.55
N THR A 533 16.60 -0.05 -31.47
CA THR A 533 16.95 0.48 -32.78
C THR A 533 17.64 1.84 -32.67
N ASP A 534 17.17 2.74 -31.78
CA ASP A 534 17.81 4.03 -31.53
C ASP A 534 19.23 3.87 -30.96
N SER A 535 19.40 2.96 -30.00
CA SER A 535 20.70 2.66 -29.41
C SER A 535 21.68 2.07 -30.43
N LEU A 536 21.19 1.23 -31.32
CA LEU A 536 21.98 0.64 -32.40
C LEU A 536 22.36 1.71 -33.45
N CYS A 537 21.45 2.65 -33.80
CA CYS A 537 21.78 3.79 -34.65
C CYS A 537 22.93 4.60 -34.06
N TYR A 538 22.81 4.94 -32.76
CA TYR A 538 23.83 5.73 -32.08
C TYR A 538 25.18 5.03 -32.04
N SER A 539 25.23 3.76 -31.65
CA SER A 539 26.48 2.99 -31.56
C SER A 539 27.13 2.78 -32.94
N THR A 540 26.31 2.51 -33.97
CA THR A 540 26.82 2.33 -35.34
C THR A 540 27.37 3.65 -35.90
N GLU A 541 26.72 4.81 -35.66
CA GLU A 541 27.24 6.12 -36.04
C GLU A 541 28.57 6.42 -35.33
N GLN A 542 28.69 6.14 -34.05
CA GLN A 542 29.92 6.34 -33.31
C GLN A 542 31.05 5.49 -33.87
N THR A 543 30.79 4.20 -34.10
CA THR A 543 31.78 3.28 -34.69
C THR A 543 32.20 3.75 -36.08
N LEU A 544 31.27 4.19 -36.91
CA LEU A 544 31.58 4.70 -38.25
C LEU A 544 32.46 5.97 -38.21
N ASN A 545 32.17 6.88 -37.27
CA ASN A 545 32.95 8.10 -37.08
C ASN A 545 34.35 7.80 -36.52
N GLU A 546 34.51 6.85 -35.63
CA GLU A 546 35.76 6.43 -35.04
C GLU A 546 36.70 5.74 -36.05
N LEU A 547 36.11 4.94 -36.95
CA LEU A 547 36.84 4.23 -38.00
C LEU A 547 37.29 5.18 -39.14
N GLY A 548 36.51 6.22 -39.43
CA GLY A 548 36.85 7.24 -40.45
C GLY A 548 37.21 6.64 -41.81
N ASP A 549 38.47 6.91 -42.25
CA ASP A 549 38.99 6.45 -43.55
C ASP A 549 39.41 4.96 -43.59
N LYS A 550 39.33 4.24 -42.46
CA LYS A 550 39.67 2.83 -42.35
C LYS A 550 38.60 1.90 -42.92
N VAL A 551 37.38 2.44 -43.10
CA VAL A 551 36.24 1.73 -43.68
C VAL A 551 36.22 1.93 -45.19
N SER A 552 36.02 0.85 -45.96
CA SER A 552 35.86 0.97 -47.43
C SER A 552 34.64 1.83 -47.77
N ALA A 553 34.74 2.59 -48.88
CA ALA A 553 33.64 3.48 -49.33
C ALA A 553 32.28 2.74 -49.49
N ASP A 554 32.31 1.46 -49.83
CA ASP A 554 31.10 0.64 -49.97
C ASP A 554 30.45 0.33 -48.62
N VAL A 555 31.22 -0.10 -47.63
CA VAL A 555 30.73 -0.38 -46.27
C VAL A 555 30.26 0.89 -45.60
N LYS A 556 30.99 2.01 -45.78
CA LYS A 556 30.60 3.31 -45.26
C LYS A 556 29.25 3.75 -45.83
N SER A 557 29.06 3.66 -47.16
CA SER A 557 27.81 4.04 -47.82
C SER A 557 26.63 3.18 -47.36
N LYS A 558 26.86 1.83 -47.16
CA LYS A 558 25.85 0.94 -46.63
C LYS A 558 25.45 1.32 -45.18
N ALA A 559 26.44 1.63 -44.35
CA ALA A 559 26.20 2.02 -42.96
C ALA A 559 25.42 3.32 -42.85
N GLU A 560 25.82 4.35 -43.62
CA GLU A 560 25.13 5.63 -43.66
C GLU A 560 23.67 5.47 -44.18
N ALA A 561 23.43 4.59 -45.18
CA ALA A 561 22.09 4.31 -45.69
C ALA A 561 21.24 3.58 -44.63
N ALA A 562 21.77 2.54 -43.99
CA ALA A 562 21.05 1.78 -42.97
C ALA A 562 20.72 2.63 -41.74
N ILE A 563 21.63 3.52 -41.32
CA ILE A 563 21.39 4.48 -40.25
C ILE A 563 20.29 5.47 -40.64
N ALA A 564 20.31 6.00 -41.87
CA ALA A 564 19.29 6.92 -42.35
C ALA A 564 17.91 6.26 -42.43
N ASP A 565 17.85 5.01 -42.90
CA ASP A 565 16.60 4.24 -42.99
C ASP A 565 16.05 3.92 -41.60
N ALA A 566 16.89 3.54 -40.65
CA ALA A 566 16.48 3.29 -39.27
C ALA A 566 16.00 4.57 -38.56
N LYS A 567 16.69 5.69 -38.73
CA LYS A 567 16.25 6.99 -38.21
C LYS A 567 14.91 7.41 -38.79
N LYS A 568 14.71 7.22 -40.10
CA LYS A 568 13.44 7.51 -40.76
C LYS A 568 12.31 6.59 -40.27
N ALA A 569 12.59 5.32 -40.05
CA ALA A 569 11.61 4.40 -39.46
C ALA A 569 11.22 4.81 -38.05
N LEU A 570 12.19 5.28 -37.24
CA LEU A 570 11.96 5.78 -35.87
C LEU A 570 11.10 7.05 -35.83
N GLU A 571 11.01 7.86 -36.89
CA GLU A 571 10.09 9.00 -36.99
C GLU A 571 8.63 8.55 -37.17
N GLY A 572 8.41 7.33 -37.66
CA GLY A 572 7.09 6.74 -37.87
C GLY A 572 6.54 6.02 -36.63
N SER A 573 5.34 5.45 -36.75
CA SER A 573 4.68 4.63 -35.72
C SER A 573 4.56 3.15 -36.07
N ASP A 574 5.11 2.72 -37.22
CA ASP A 574 5.07 1.33 -37.67
C ASP A 574 6.20 0.51 -37.04
N VAL A 575 5.84 -0.31 -36.06
CA VAL A 575 6.78 -1.12 -35.26
C VAL A 575 7.49 -2.18 -36.11
N GLU A 576 6.79 -2.80 -37.06
CA GLU A 576 7.37 -3.78 -37.97
C GLU A 576 8.41 -3.14 -38.89
N ALA A 577 8.15 -1.90 -39.37
CA ALA A 577 9.12 -1.14 -40.15
C ALA A 577 10.35 -0.77 -39.32
N ILE A 578 10.18 -0.40 -38.05
CA ILE A 578 11.28 -0.09 -37.14
C ILE A 578 12.13 -1.33 -36.86
N LYS A 579 11.49 -2.45 -36.61
CA LYS A 579 12.16 -3.73 -36.38
C LYS A 579 12.96 -4.19 -37.58
N ALA A 580 12.37 -4.16 -38.79
CA ALA A 580 13.05 -4.52 -40.04
C ALA A 580 14.26 -3.59 -40.32
N ALA A 581 14.14 -2.28 -40.04
CA ALA A 581 15.23 -1.34 -40.18
C ALA A 581 16.34 -1.60 -39.14
N GLY A 582 15.97 -1.95 -37.89
CA GLY A 582 16.89 -2.35 -36.83
C GLY A 582 17.68 -3.60 -37.18
N GLU A 583 17.02 -4.65 -37.70
CA GLU A 583 17.69 -5.90 -38.17
C GLU A 583 18.66 -5.62 -39.33
N SER A 584 18.27 -4.80 -40.29
CA SER A 584 19.16 -4.36 -41.37
C SER A 584 20.38 -3.62 -40.85
N LEU A 585 20.18 -2.69 -39.91
CA LEU A 585 21.26 -1.94 -39.28
C LEU A 585 22.19 -2.84 -38.45
N GLN A 586 21.64 -3.85 -37.76
CA GLN A 586 22.41 -4.83 -37.01
C GLN A 586 23.37 -5.64 -37.90
N SER A 587 22.93 -6.04 -39.09
CA SER A 587 23.77 -6.69 -40.07
C SER A 587 24.95 -5.82 -40.49
N VAL A 588 24.71 -4.53 -40.72
CA VAL A 588 25.77 -3.59 -41.10
C VAL A 588 26.70 -3.26 -39.91
N ALA A 589 26.16 -3.16 -38.70
CA ALA A 589 26.98 -2.98 -37.48
C ALA A 589 27.93 -4.18 -37.29
N TYR A 590 27.50 -5.38 -37.61
CA TYR A 590 28.33 -6.55 -37.57
C TYR A 590 29.44 -6.51 -38.64
N GLU A 591 29.15 -6.06 -39.88
CA GLU A 591 30.19 -5.85 -40.91
C GLU A 591 31.23 -4.79 -40.45
N LEU A 592 30.80 -3.71 -39.80
CA LEU A 592 31.71 -2.72 -39.25
C LEU A 592 32.58 -3.27 -38.11
N ALA A 593 32.01 -4.11 -37.23
CA ALA A 593 32.76 -4.75 -36.16
C ALA A 593 33.86 -5.68 -36.70
N GLN A 594 33.62 -6.38 -37.80
CA GLN A 594 34.64 -7.21 -38.47
C GLN A 594 35.81 -6.35 -38.97
N VAL A 595 35.57 -5.15 -39.47
CA VAL A 595 36.63 -4.20 -39.90
C VAL A 595 37.47 -3.76 -38.73
N VAL A 596 36.81 -3.47 -37.56
CA VAL A 596 37.52 -3.12 -36.30
C VAL A 596 38.47 -4.24 -35.87
N TYR A 597 37.95 -5.50 -35.88
CA TYR A 597 38.76 -6.68 -35.52
C TYR A 597 39.94 -6.90 -36.48
N ALA A 598 39.74 -6.73 -37.80
CA ALA A 598 40.78 -6.89 -38.81
C ALA A 598 41.88 -5.81 -38.64
N ASP A 599 41.52 -4.57 -38.34
CA ASP A 599 42.44 -3.46 -38.08
C ASP A 599 43.25 -3.66 -36.78
N ALA A 600 42.59 -4.16 -35.73
CA ALA A 600 43.28 -4.51 -34.48
C ALA A 600 44.30 -5.67 -34.64
N GLN A 601 43.98 -6.67 -35.44
CA GLN A 601 44.92 -7.75 -35.76
C GLN A 601 46.13 -7.29 -36.61
N GLN A 602 45.94 -6.36 -37.55
CA GLN A 602 47.04 -5.81 -38.33
C GLN A 602 47.99 -4.92 -37.49
N GLN A 603 47.45 -4.28 -36.43
CA GLN A 603 48.30 -3.50 -35.48
C GLN A 603 49.12 -4.40 -34.52
N THR A 604 48.62 -5.62 -34.23
CA THR A 604 49.36 -6.60 -33.42
C THR A 604 50.43 -7.35 -34.23
N ASP A 605 50.24 -7.61 -35.53
CA ASP A 605 51.24 -8.20 -36.40
C ASP A 605 52.39 -7.24 -36.78
N GLY A 606 52.20 -5.91 -36.68
CA GLY A 606 53.23 -4.89 -36.91
C GLY A 606 54.15 -4.65 -35.69
N ALA A 607 53.86 -5.21 -34.54
CA ALA A 607 54.60 -5.05 -33.28
C ALA A 607 55.33 -6.33 -32.81
N ALA A 608 55.66 -7.25 -33.71
CA ALA A 608 56.40 -8.45 -33.38
C ALA A 608 57.86 -8.09 -33.05
N GLY A 609 58.14 -7.67 -31.82
CA GLY A 609 59.47 -7.31 -31.34
C GLY A 609 59.58 -6.96 -29.84
N ALA A 610 58.67 -7.50 -28.98
CA ALA A 610 58.89 -7.48 -27.52
C ALA A 610 58.13 -8.60 -26.84
N GLN A 611 58.84 -9.44 -26.07
CA GLN A 611 58.27 -10.56 -25.31
C GLN A 611 57.19 -10.08 -24.32
N PRO A 612 56.10 -10.84 -24.14
CA PRO A 612 55.04 -10.46 -23.20
C PRO A 612 55.42 -10.87 -21.78
N ALA A 613 55.15 -9.95 -20.85
CA ALA A 613 54.94 -10.28 -19.46
C ALA A 613 53.50 -10.74 -19.28
N ASP A 614 53.34 -11.85 -18.54
CA ASP A 614 52.05 -12.39 -18.09
C ASP A 614 51.17 -11.32 -17.44
N ASP A 615 49.96 -11.16 -17.92
CA ASP A 615 48.85 -10.66 -17.14
C ASP A 615 47.54 -11.32 -17.61
N ASP A 616 46.83 -11.87 -16.66
CA ASP A 616 45.61 -12.66 -16.76
C ASP A 616 44.48 -11.96 -17.57
N VAL A 617 44.18 -12.53 -18.73
CA VAL A 617 42.93 -12.20 -19.45
C VAL A 617 41.84 -13.17 -18.95
N VAL A 618 40.90 -12.67 -18.23
CA VAL A 618 39.66 -13.39 -17.88
C VAL A 618 38.72 -13.31 -19.07
N ASP A 619 38.58 -14.42 -19.80
CA ASP A 619 37.50 -14.62 -20.78
C ASP A 619 36.17 -14.61 -20.03
N ALA A 620 35.29 -13.69 -20.37
CA ALA A 620 33.91 -13.71 -19.94
C ALA A 620 33.10 -14.52 -20.96
N ASP A 621 32.95 -15.80 -20.69
CA ASP A 621 31.98 -16.66 -21.39
C ASP A 621 30.55 -16.24 -20.99
N TYR A 622 29.80 -15.80 -21.97
CA TYR A 622 28.35 -15.57 -21.83
C TYR A 622 27.63 -16.88 -22.17
N GLU A 623 27.20 -17.59 -21.17
CA GLU A 623 26.31 -18.74 -21.33
C GLU A 623 24.85 -18.24 -21.27
N VAL A 624 24.15 -18.33 -22.39
CA VAL A 624 22.69 -18.13 -22.43
C VAL A 624 22.07 -19.39 -21.84
N VAL A 625 21.52 -19.28 -20.65
CA VAL A 625 20.71 -20.35 -20.04
C VAL A 625 19.27 -20.17 -20.52
N ASP A 626 18.85 -21.01 -21.45
CA ASP A 626 17.44 -21.23 -21.74
C ASP A 626 16.80 -21.95 -20.55
N ASP A 627 15.92 -21.25 -19.84
CA ASP A 627 15.07 -21.80 -18.77
C ASP A 627 13.80 -22.41 -19.40
N GLU A 628 13.94 -23.60 -19.98
CA GLU A 628 12.82 -24.55 -20.13
C GLU A 628 13.07 -25.73 -19.17
N ASP A 629 12.07 -26.02 -18.33
CA ASP A 629 11.93 -27.13 -17.38
C ASP A 629 12.51 -26.94 -15.94
N LYS A 630 11.67 -26.34 -15.05
CA LYS A 630 11.19 -27.10 -13.86
C LYS A 630 10.06 -26.37 -13.14
#